data_1b016757e73282ae9997aa39658d8b76
#
_entry.id   1b016757e73282ae9997aa39658d8b76
#
_cell.length_a   1.000
_cell.length_b   1.000
_cell.length_c   1.000
_cell.angle_alpha   90.00
_cell.angle_beta   90.00
_cell.angle_gamma   90.00
#
_symmetry.space_group_name_H-M   'P 1'
#
loop_
_entity.id
_entity.type
_entity.pdbx_description
1 polymer ?
#
loop_
_entity_poly.entity_id
_entity_poly.type
_entity_poly.pdbx_seq_one_letter_code
_entity_poly.pdbx_strand_id
1 'polypeptide(L)'
;MTLTIGGNPNDWKLFGRKSQTGGEVLFRSRTHRPEVEAYARANPMARIRYAVAGRRDDFEQSLLSALEALNAEAYLLATITSEGNRDLFFAARDLKQLREGIDAADNSGKVVVQFAAIADVDRANFLKLVTLTPEMEKAAFAQGRARAVPVPNAGKPGR
;
A
#
# COMPACT_ATOMS: atom_id res chain seq x y z
N MET A 1 -4.42 -20.17 3.11
CA MET A 1 -3.33 -19.21 3.27
C MET A 1 -3.75 -18.02 4.08
N THR A 2 -2.94 -17.61 4.99
CA THR A 2 -3.30 -16.57 5.93
C THR A 2 -2.72 -15.23 5.47
N LEU A 3 -3.56 -14.21 5.45
CA LEU A 3 -3.08 -12.87 5.14
C LEU A 3 -2.38 -12.29 6.36
N THR A 4 -1.31 -11.54 6.13
CA THR A 4 -0.66 -10.77 7.18
C THR A 4 -0.90 -9.29 6.91
N ILE A 5 -0.87 -8.49 7.95
CA ILE A 5 -1.23 -7.07 7.82
C ILE A 5 -0.32 -6.37 6.80
N GLY A 6 0.97 -6.56 6.89
CA GLY A 6 1.92 -5.90 5.99
C GLY A 6 2.42 -6.77 4.86
N GLY A 7 1.99 -8.02 4.78
CA GLY A 7 2.44 -8.92 3.75
C GLY A 7 3.83 -9.47 3.99
N ASN A 8 4.17 -10.49 3.24
CA ASN A 8 5.53 -11.02 3.24
C ASN A 8 6.33 -10.32 2.16
N PRO A 9 7.65 -10.26 2.29
CA PRO A 9 8.45 -9.52 1.30
C PRO A 9 8.22 -9.95 -0.14
N ASN A 10 7.98 -11.24 -0.36
CA ASN A 10 7.81 -11.74 -1.71
C ASN A 10 6.43 -11.48 -2.29
N ASP A 11 5.51 -10.94 -1.51
CA ASP A 11 4.16 -10.68 -2.01
C ASP A 11 4.09 -9.41 -2.85
N TRP A 12 5.08 -8.56 -2.76
CA TRP A 12 4.98 -7.20 -3.29
C TRP A 12 5.63 -7.08 -4.65
N LYS A 13 5.04 -6.24 -5.50
CA LYS A 13 5.63 -5.84 -6.76
C LYS A 13 5.75 -4.33 -6.80
N LEU A 14 6.85 -3.85 -7.38
CA LEU A 14 7.11 -2.43 -7.49
C LEU A 14 7.09 -2.03 -8.96
N PHE A 15 6.37 -0.98 -9.30
CA PHE A 15 6.34 -0.50 -10.66
C PHE A 15 6.06 1.00 -10.67
N GLY A 16 6.42 1.64 -11.77
CA GLY A 16 6.24 3.07 -11.91
C GLY A 16 5.36 3.43 -13.07
N ARG A 17 4.76 4.59 -13.00
CA ARG A 17 4.00 5.16 -14.10
C ARG A 17 4.30 6.65 -14.15
N LYS A 18 4.12 7.26 -15.31
CA LYS A 18 4.26 8.69 -15.40
C LYS A 18 2.93 9.35 -15.11
N SER A 19 2.97 10.42 -14.33
CA SER A 19 1.76 11.19 -14.08
C SER A 19 1.49 12.10 -15.28
N GLN A 20 0.36 12.76 -15.26
CA GLN A 20 0.02 13.69 -16.35
C GLN A 20 0.95 14.87 -16.38
N THR A 21 1.54 15.22 -15.26
CA THR A 21 2.48 16.32 -15.18
C THR A 21 3.90 15.90 -15.50
N GLY A 22 4.12 14.64 -15.84
CA GLY A 22 5.45 14.14 -16.18
C GLY A 22 6.24 13.57 -15.01
N GLY A 23 5.76 13.71 -13.81
CA GLY A 23 6.46 13.15 -12.67
C GLY A 23 6.28 11.65 -12.55
N GLU A 24 7.13 11.04 -11.75
CA GLU A 24 7.09 9.61 -11.57
C GLU A 24 6.14 9.25 -10.42
N VAL A 25 5.30 8.27 -10.62
CA VAL A 25 4.42 7.74 -9.58
C VAL A 25 4.84 6.31 -9.32
N LEU A 26 5.21 6.02 -8.08
CA LEU A 26 5.69 4.69 -7.72
C LEU A 26 4.60 3.91 -7.01
N PHE A 27 4.37 2.70 -7.51
CA PHE A 27 3.37 1.80 -6.96
C PHE A 27 4.07 0.62 -6.34
N ARG A 28 3.63 0.23 -5.14
CA ARG A 28 4.03 -1.02 -4.54
C ARG A 28 2.75 -1.74 -4.19
N SER A 29 2.53 -2.94 -4.71
CA SER A 29 1.23 -3.58 -4.62
C SER A 29 1.37 -5.09 -4.50
N ARG A 30 0.44 -5.71 -3.77
CA ARG A 30 0.34 -7.16 -3.72
C ARG A 30 -1.04 -7.65 -4.15
N THR A 31 -1.81 -6.79 -4.82
CA THR A 31 -3.18 -7.17 -5.21
C THR A 31 -3.19 -8.18 -6.35
N HIS A 32 -2.03 -8.50 -6.92
CA HIS A 32 -1.95 -9.60 -7.89
C HIS A 32 -2.11 -10.97 -7.20
N ARG A 33 -1.97 -11.01 -5.87
CA ARG A 33 -2.14 -12.27 -5.15
C ARG A 33 -3.63 -12.54 -4.99
N PRO A 34 -4.11 -13.74 -5.39
CA PRO A 34 -5.56 -14.00 -5.40
C PRO A 34 -6.21 -13.83 -4.02
N GLU A 35 -5.54 -14.23 -2.95
CA GLU A 35 -6.14 -14.10 -1.63
C GLU A 35 -6.24 -12.64 -1.19
N VAL A 36 -5.32 -11.82 -1.63
CA VAL A 36 -5.36 -10.39 -1.32
C VAL A 36 -6.48 -9.72 -2.11
N GLU A 37 -6.57 -10.03 -3.40
CA GLU A 37 -7.62 -9.46 -4.24
C GLU A 37 -8.99 -9.88 -3.73
N ALA A 38 -9.15 -11.15 -3.36
CA ALA A 38 -10.44 -11.63 -2.89
C ALA A 38 -10.86 -10.90 -1.62
N TYR A 39 -9.94 -10.69 -0.70
CA TYR A 39 -10.27 -9.96 0.52
C TYR A 39 -10.64 -8.52 0.20
N ALA A 40 -9.90 -7.89 -0.69
CA ALA A 40 -10.15 -6.49 -1.04
C ALA A 40 -11.52 -6.31 -1.70
N ARG A 41 -11.94 -7.28 -2.51
CA ARG A 41 -13.24 -7.19 -3.16
C ARG A 41 -14.39 -7.40 -2.19
N ALA A 42 -14.14 -8.10 -1.09
CA ALA A 42 -15.20 -8.47 -0.16
C ALA A 42 -15.31 -7.58 1.05
N ASN A 43 -14.39 -6.64 1.24
CA ASN A 43 -14.35 -5.86 2.48
C ASN A 43 -14.16 -4.37 2.19
N PRO A 44 -14.53 -3.51 3.14
CA PRO A 44 -14.34 -2.07 2.97
C PRO A 44 -12.87 -1.70 2.76
N MET A 45 -12.64 -0.66 2.00
CA MET A 45 -11.31 -0.16 1.71
C MET A 45 -11.18 1.29 2.09
N ALA A 46 -9.98 1.70 2.43
CA ALA A 46 -9.70 3.11 2.76
C ALA A 46 -8.32 3.51 2.29
N ARG A 47 -8.16 4.79 2.02
CA ARG A 47 -6.89 5.40 1.67
C ARG A 47 -6.41 6.25 2.84
N ILE A 48 -5.15 6.11 3.17
CA ILE A 48 -4.50 6.93 4.17
C ILE A 48 -3.39 7.70 3.48
N ARG A 49 -3.47 9.02 3.47
CA ARG A 49 -2.50 9.87 2.79
C ARG A 49 -1.72 10.70 3.79
N TYR A 50 -0.41 10.79 3.59
CA TYR A 50 0.44 11.63 4.43
C TYR A 50 1.66 12.06 3.63
N ALA A 51 2.28 13.16 4.08
CA ALA A 51 3.47 13.68 3.43
C ALA A 51 4.71 12.98 3.96
N VAL A 52 5.61 12.57 3.05
CA VAL A 52 6.88 11.98 3.45
C VAL A 52 8.02 12.96 3.29
N ALA A 53 7.82 14.00 2.54
CA ALA A 53 8.68 15.17 2.35
C ALA A 53 10.10 15.06 2.88
N GLY A 54 10.90 14.29 2.23
CA GLY A 54 12.34 14.30 2.51
C GLY A 54 12.77 13.63 3.79
N ARG A 55 11.90 12.91 4.48
CA ARG A 55 12.29 12.22 5.67
C ARG A 55 12.13 10.74 5.52
N ARG A 56 12.78 10.01 6.40
CA ARG A 56 12.54 8.63 6.49
C ARG A 56 11.08 8.40 6.80
N ASP A 57 10.49 7.44 6.14
CA ASP A 57 9.10 7.15 6.34
C ASP A 57 8.95 6.10 7.41
N ASP A 58 8.69 6.55 8.63
CA ASP A 58 8.46 5.63 9.72
C ASP A 58 6.98 5.45 10.01
N PHE A 59 6.10 6.23 9.40
CA PHE A 59 4.69 6.17 9.74
C PHE A 59 4.08 4.83 9.31
N GLU A 60 4.43 4.36 8.12
CA GLU A 60 3.90 3.08 7.64
C GLU A 60 4.24 1.97 8.62
N GLN A 61 5.49 1.89 9.05
CA GLN A 61 5.89 0.84 9.99
C GLN A 61 5.19 1.00 11.33
N SER A 62 5.06 2.22 11.80
CA SER A 62 4.35 2.46 13.06
C SER A 62 2.90 2.05 12.97
N LEU A 63 2.26 2.32 11.83
CA LEU A 63 0.87 1.94 11.64
C LEU A 63 0.72 0.42 11.59
N LEU A 64 1.59 -0.26 10.86
CA LEU A 64 1.51 -1.72 10.79
C LEU A 64 1.72 -2.34 12.17
N SER A 65 2.67 -1.82 12.95
CA SER A 65 2.90 -2.31 14.31
C SER A 65 1.71 -2.06 15.21
N ALA A 66 1.08 -0.88 15.08
CA ALA A 66 -0.09 -0.55 15.89
C ALA A 66 -1.26 -1.47 15.55
N LEU A 67 -1.46 -1.76 14.26
CA LEU A 67 -2.54 -2.66 13.87
C LEU A 67 -2.29 -4.08 14.38
N GLU A 68 -1.04 -4.52 14.38
CA GLU A 68 -0.73 -5.82 14.95
C GLU A 68 -0.99 -5.86 16.44
N ALA A 69 -0.61 -4.80 17.16
CA ALA A 69 -0.83 -4.74 18.59
C ALA A 69 -2.31 -4.73 18.93
N LEU A 70 -3.14 -4.14 18.07
CA LEU A 70 -4.59 -4.13 18.25
C LEU A 70 -5.24 -5.44 17.79
N ASN A 71 -4.48 -6.31 17.19
CA ASN A 71 -4.99 -7.55 16.61
C ASN A 71 -6.08 -7.23 15.58
N ALA A 72 -5.84 -6.21 14.80
CA ALA A 72 -6.84 -5.72 13.85
C ALA A 72 -6.90 -6.60 12.62
N GLU A 73 -8.09 -6.70 12.04
CA GLU A 73 -8.24 -7.38 10.75
C GLU A 73 -8.23 -6.29 9.70
N ALA A 74 -7.04 -5.86 9.33
CA ALA A 74 -6.83 -4.81 8.34
C ALA A 74 -5.55 -5.16 7.58
N TYR A 75 -5.61 -5.09 6.25
CA TYR A 75 -4.51 -5.57 5.44
C TYR A 75 -4.09 -4.51 4.44
N LEU A 76 -2.80 -4.21 4.40
CA LEU A 76 -2.25 -3.25 3.45
C LEU A 76 -2.26 -3.88 2.07
N LEU A 77 -2.84 -3.20 1.11
CA LEU A 77 -2.99 -3.70 -0.25
C LEU A 77 -1.95 -3.13 -1.20
N ALA A 78 -1.71 -1.85 -1.09
CA ALA A 78 -0.85 -1.15 -2.03
C ALA A 78 -0.42 0.17 -1.44
N THR A 79 0.71 0.69 -1.91
CA THR A 79 1.12 2.05 -1.61
C THR A 79 1.40 2.78 -2.91
N ILE A 80 1.07 4.07 -2.95
CA ILE A 80 1.35 4.91 -4.09
C ILE A 80 2.12 6.12 -3.58
N THR A 81 3.30 6.34 -4.13
CA THR A 81 4.14 7.47 -3.71
C THR A 81 4.29 8.42 -4.88
N SER A 82 4.00 9.69 -4.65
CA SER A 82 4.06 10.69 -5.71
C SER A 82 4.21 12.08 -5.09
N GLU A 83 5.16 12.85 -5.58
CA GLU A 83 5.33 14.26 -5.22
C GLU A 83 5.35 14.50 -3.72
N GLY A 84 6.08 13.68 -2.99
CA GLY A 84 6.26 13.89 -1.57
C GLY A 84 5.12 13.38 -0.71
N ASN A 85 4.10 12.80 -1.31
CA ASN A 85 3.00 12.20 -0.57
C ASN A 85 3.02 10.70 -0.74
N ARG A 86 2.53 10.00 0.27
CA ARG A 86 2.35 8.56 0.18
C ARG A 86 0.92 8.21 0.54
N ASP A 87 0.31 7.38 -0.28
CA ASP A 87 -1.01 6.84 -0.03
C ASP A 87 -0.86 5.38 0.35
N LEU A 88 -1.44 5.00 1.47
CA LEU A 88 -1.54 3.60 1.88
C LEU A 88 -2.98 3.16 1.68
N PHE A 89 -3.17 2.01 1.03
CA PHE A 89 -4.51 1.50 0.78
C PHE A 89 -4.69 0.21 1.55
N PHE A 90 -5.71 0.18 2.40
CA PHE A 90 -6.02 -0.97 3.24
C PHE A 90 -7.40 -1.49 2.93
N ALA A 91 -7.59 -2.79 3.10
CA ALA A 91 -8.92 -3.37 3.22
C ALA A 91 -9.06 -3.87 4.64
N ALA A 92 -10.20 -3.66 5.24
CA ALA A 92 -10.42 -4.04 6.63
C ALA A 92 -11.86 -4.47 6.81
N ARG A 93 -12.07 -5.43 7.70
CA ARG A 93 -13.42 -5.83 8.01
C ARG A 93 -14.19 -4.67 8.64
N ASP A 94 -13.52 -3.87 9.46
CA ASP A 94 -14.12 -2.74 10.12
C ASP A 94 -13.13 -1.58 10.03
N LEU A 95 -13.50 -0.56 9.28
CA LEU A 95 -12.61 0.60 9.10
C LEU A 95 -12.34 1.33 10.41
N LYS A 96 -13.17 1.12 11.43
CA LYS A 96 -12.93 1.73 12.71
C LYS A 96 -11.63 1.23 13.34
N GLN A 97 -11.31 -0.04 13.17
CA GLN A 97 -10.05 -0.56 13.68
C GLN A 97 -8.87 0.08 12.98
N LEU A 98 -9.00 0.36 11.70
CA LEU A 98 -7.95 1.03 10.96
C LEU A 98 -7.72 2.44 11.51
N ARG A 99 -8.80 3.15 11.82
CA ARG A 99 -8.65 4.48 12.41
C ARG A 99 -8.02 4.43 13.80
N GLU A 100 -8.35 3.41 14.56
CA GLU A 100 -7.71 3.22 15.87
C GLU A 100 -6.22 2.99 15.72
N GLY A 101 -5.81 2.24 14.70
CA GLY A 101 -4.41 2.03 14.42
C GLY A 101 -3.70 3.33 14.06
N ILE A 102 -4.36 4.17 13.27
CA ILE A 102 -3.78 5.46 12.91
C ILE A 102 -3.56 6.32 14.15
N ASP A 103 -4.55 6.37 15.02
CA ASP A 103 -4.43 7.17 16.24
C ASP A 103 -3.31 6.65 17.12
N ALA A 104 -3.16 5.34 17.23
CA ALA A 104 -2.10 4.76 18.04
C ALA A 104 -0.72 4.97 17.40
N ALA A 105 -0.65 4.96 16.08
CA ALA A 105 0.62 5.12 15.39
C ALA A 105 1.15 6.54 15.47
N ASP A 106 0.25 7.52 15.42
CA ASP A 106 0.67 8.91 15.39
C ASP A 106 0.52 9.53 16.76
N ASN A 107 1.18 8.93 17.75
CA ASN A 107 1.04 9.44 19.09
C ASN A 107 1.87 10.69 19.33
N SER A 108 2.70 11.10 18.40
CA SER A 108 3.41 12.36 18.57
C SER A 108 2.61 13.54 18.00
N GLY A 109 1.59 13.27 17.20
CA GLY A 109 0.80 14.31 16.58
C GLY A 109 1.53 15.09 15.51
N LYS A 110 2.66 14.57 15.01
CA LYS A 110 3.46 15.31 14.04
C LYS A 110 3.13 14.96 12.60
N VAL A 111 2.41 13.88 12.38
CA VAL A 111 2.09 13.46 11.03
C VAL A 111 0.64 13.82 10.75
N VAL A 112 0.42 14.62 9.72
CA VAL A 112 -0.93 14.98 9.32
C VAL A 112 -1.42 13.92 8.37
N VAL A 113 -2.45 13.20 8.76
CA VAL A 113 -2.94 12.06 8.03
C VAL A 113 -4.35 12.34 7.53
N GLN A 114 -4.59 12.07 6.26
CA GLN A 114 -5.92 12.15 5.68
C GLN A 114 -6.46 10.75 5.50
N PHE A 115 -7.67 10.52 5.98
CA PHE A 115 -8.32 9.21 5.87
C PHE A 115 -9.55 9.35 5.00
N ALA A 116 -9.70 8.48 4.02
CA ALA A 116 -10.86 8.49 3.15
C ALA A 116 -11.29 7.07 2.83
N ALA A 117 -12.56 6.77 3.11
CA ALA A 117 -13.10 5.47 2.70
C ALA A 117 -13.28 5.47 1.19
N ILE A 118 -13.06 4.33 0.56
CA ILE A 118 -13.24 4.19 -0.87
C ILE A 118 -14.63 3.62 -1.10
N ALA A 119 -15.43 4.32 -1.90
CA ALA A 119 -16.79 3.87 -2.17
C ALA A 119 -16.77 2.53 -2.89
N ASP A 120 -17.80 1.71 -2.63
CA ASP A 120 -17.86 0.38 -3.21
C ASP A 120 -17.81 0.45 -4.74
N VAL A 121 -18.43 1.46 -5.33
CA VAL A 121 -18.47 1.56 -6.79
C VAL A 121 -17.08 1.84 -7.37
N ASP A 122 -16.15 2.37 -6.57
CA ASP A 122 -14.82 2.69 -7.04
C ASP A 122 -13.81 1.58 -6.78
N ARG A 123 -14.22 0.55 -6.06
CA ARG A 123 -13.28 -0.49 -5.62
C ARG A 123 -12.66 -1.22 -6.80
N ALA A 124 -13.47 -1.61 -7.77
CA ALA A 124 -12.97 -2.36 -8.92
C ALA A 124 -12.01 -1.52 -9.75
N ASN A 125 -12.31 -0.22 -9.91
CA ASN A 125 -11.41 0.65 -10.66
C ASN A 125 -10.08 0.84 -9.95
N PHE A 126 -10.13 0.96 -8.62
CA PHE A 126 -8.91 1.07 -7.85
C PHE A 126 -8.07 -0.19 -8.00
N LEU A 127 -8.68 -1.36 -7.90
CA LEU A 127 -7.93 -2.61 -8.02
C LEU A 127 -7.28 -2.73 -9.39
N LYS A 128 -7.95 -2.27 -10.44
CA LYS A 128 -7.32 -2.25 -11.75
C LYS A 128 -6.12 -1.34 -11.79
N LEU A 129 -6.19 -0.21 -11.12
CA LEU A 129 -5.11 0.76 -11.12
C LEU A 129 -3.85 0.20 -10.46
N VAL A 130 -4.02 -0.51 -9.35
CA VAL A 130 -2.86 -0.94 -8.55
C VAL A 130 -2.42 -2.36 -8.81
N THR A 131 -3.14 -3.13 -9.62
CA THR A 131 -2.74 -4.52 -9.88
C THR A 131 -1.87 -4.58 -11.12
N LEU A 132 -0.67 -5.11 -10.95
CA LEU A 132 0.24 -5.27 -12.08
C LEU A 132 -0.08 -6.58 -12.77
N THR A 133 -0.68 -6.50 -13.95
CA THR A 133 -0.99 -7.69 -14.73
C THR A 133 0.26 -8.18 -15.43
N PRO A 134 0.28 -9.44 -15.89
CA PRO A 134 1.44 -9.94 -16.61
C PRO A 134 1.79 -9.10 -17.85
N GLU A 135 0.80 -8.62 -18.58
CA GLU A 135 1.08 -7.78 -19.74
C GLU A 135 1.69 -6.46 -19.34
N MET A 136 1.16 -5.85 -18.29
CA MET A 136 1.70 -4.60 -17.81
C MET A 136 3.10 -4.79 -17.25
N GLU A 137 3.34 -5.91 -16.58
CA GLU A 137 4.65 -6.20 -16.04
C GLU A 137 5.68 -6.33 -17.14
N LYS A 138 5.33 -7.04 -18.20
CA LYS A 138 6.22 -7.24 -19.31
C LYS A 138 6.58 -5.91 -19.98
N ALA A 139 5.58 -5.08 -20.22
CA ALA A 139 5.81 -3.78 -20.83
C ALA A 139 6.65 -2.87 -19.93
N ALA A 140 6.39 -2.91 -18.64
CA ALA A 140 7.12 -2.07 -17.71
C ALA A 140 8.57 -2.52 -17.56
N PHE A 141 8.83 -3.83 -17.56
CA PHE A 141 10.20 -4.30 -17.52
C PHE A 141 10.95 -3.89 -18.77
N ALA A 142 10.32 -3.94 -19.91
CA ALA A 142 10.96 -3.53 -21.16
C ALA A 142 11.34 -2.05 -21.11
N GLN A 143 10.63 -1.27 -20.31
CA GLN A 143 10.93 0.14 -20.15
C GLN A 143 11.73 0.43 -18.89
N GLY A 144 12.13 -0.59 -18.14
CA GLY A 144 12.89 -0.39 -16.92
C GLY A 144 12.09 0.20 -15.76
N ARG A 145 10.76 0.12 -15.81
CA ARG A 145 9.93 0.77 -14.81
C ARG A 145 9.25 -0.17 -13.83
N ALA A 146 9.52 -1.46 -13.90
CA ALA A 146 8.91 -2.41 -12.97
C ALA A 146 9.86 -3.52 -12.66
N ARG A 147 9.73 -4.08 -11.47
CA ARG A 147 10.52 -5.24 -11.08
C ARG A 147 9.87 -5.87 -9.85
N ALA A 148 10.12 -7.14 -9.65
CA ALA A 148 9.69 -7.78 -8.43
C ALA A 148 10.49 -7.21 -7.28
N VAL A 149 9.85 -7.14 -6.12
CA VAL A 149 10.52 -6.64 -4.94
C VAL A 149 10.74 -7.81 -4.01
N PRO A 150 11.89 -8.44 -4.09
CA PRO A 150 12.10 -9.63 -3.31
C PRO A 150 12.02 -9.33 -1.85
N VAL A 151 12.83 -8.45 -1.39
CA VAL A 151 12.84 -8.24 0.00
C VAL A 151 13.17 -6.90 0.27
N PRO A 152 12.26 -6.09 0.39
CA PRO A 152 12.49 -4.74 0.51
C PRO A 152 13.49 -4.39 1.48
N ASN A 153 13.42 -4.68 2.57
CA ASN A 153 14.32 -4.19 3.44
C ASN A 153 15.21 -5.13 3.76
N ALA A 154 14.99 -5.98 3.70
CA ALA A 154 15.72 -6.93 4.11
C ALA A 154 17.05 -6.65 4.02
N GLY A 155 17.29 -5.61 3.92
CA GLY A 155 18.54 -5.37 3.95
C GLY A 155 19.26 -6.33 3.23
N LYS A 156 18.80 -6.77 2.32
CA LYS A 156 19.35 -7.61 1.66
C LYS A 156 20.25 -6.98 0.99
N PRO A 157 21.24 -7.04 1.25
CA PRO A 157 22.19 -6.31 0.74
C PRO A 157 22.22 -6.47 -0.64
N GLY A 158 22.52 -6.01 -1.12
CA GLY A 158 22.59 -6.12 -2.15
C GLY A 158 22.32 -6.45 -2.97
N ARG A 159 22.09 -6.38 -2.95
CA ARG A 159 21.84 -6.64 -3.75
C ARG A 159 21.90 -5.95 -4.35
#